data_1f229403328674f218f4ab5dadd26515
#
_entry.id   1f229403328674f218f4ab5dadd26515
#
_cell.length_a   1.000
_cell.length_b   1.000
_cell.length_c   1.000
_cell.angle_alpha   90.00
_cell.angle_beta   90.00
_cell.angle_gamma   90.00
#
_symmetry.space_group_name_H-M   'P 1'
#
loop_
_entity.id
_entity.type
_entity.pdbx_description
1 polymer ?
#
loop_
_entity_poly.entity_id
_entity_poly.type
_entity_poly.pdbx_seq_one_letter_code
_entity_poly.pdbx_strand_id
1 'polypeptide(L)'
;MNKKAKRVTPIKLLCLVMAVMTVGALLLGALTRASYRHDVADAAKSPDTKILYRQKGSLEDEKGGDGGLKETLLKADIIVRAEPIGPEQYQYEAMLVPLRVKQVFRGDIKANDLIDFYEGSFFSGRKNGIGAFYNVSIFNPMQPGKEYIVFANKREVHPAYQARMERDVYRAASLEASYFLPEITEPPILDESETIYFQDVKENEFNCYSKEQRDAINRVKREILSRLNLPTA
;
A
#
# COMPACT_ATOMS: atom_id res chain seq x y z
N MET A 1 57.24 -40.40 -3.74
CA MET A 1 56.62 -39.17 -4.40
C MET A 1 56.13 -38.25 -3.33
N ASN A 2 56.85 -37.15 -3.02
CA ASN A 2 56.48 -36.19 -2.00
C ASN A 2 55.62 -35.10 -2.62
N LYS A 3 54.29 -35.11 -2.38
CA LYS A 3 53.37 -34.00 -2.78
C LYS A 3 53.66 -32.79 -1.87
N LYS A 4 54.40 -31.80 -2.37
CA LYS A 4 54.59 -30.51 -1.71
C LYS A 4 53.20 -29.88 -1.54
N ALA A 5 52.70 -29.80 -0.30
CA ALA A 5 51.52 -29.04 0.03
C ALA A 5 51.74 -27.57 -0.36
N LYS A 6 50.94 -27.07 -1.32
CA LYS A 6 50.96 -25.65 -1.73
C LYS A 6 50.52 -24.79 -0.54
N ARG A 7 51.45 -24.06 0.09
CA ARG A 7 51.16 -23.09 1.14
C ARG A 7 50.23 -22.02 0.55
N VAL A 8 49.01 -21.95 1.06
CA VAL A 8 48.06 -20.86 0.72
C VAL A 8 48.62 -19.57 1.29
N THR A 9 48.84 -18.56 0.46
CA THR A 9 49.31 -17.25 0.94
C THR A 9 48.24 -16.61 1.83
N PRO A 10 48.60 -15.90 2.91
CA PRO A 10 47.64 -15.30 3.86
C PRO A 10 46.64 -14.41 3.16
N ILE A 11 47.04 -13.72 2.09
CA ILE A 11 46.14 -12.87 1.27
C ILE A 11 45.05 -13.73 0.58
N LYS A 12 45.40 -14.91 0.03
CA LYS A 12 44.40 -15.78 -0.61
C LYS A 12 43.40 -16.33 0.41
N LEU A 13 43.88 -16.64 1.61
CA LEU A 13 43.00 -17.08 2.70
C LEU A 13 42.03 -15.94 3.13
N LEU A 14 42.56 -14.74 3.27
CA LEU A 14 41.72 -13.56 3.59
C LEU A 14 40.67 -13.31 2.51
N CYS A 15 41.03 -13.30 1.25
CA CYS A 15 40.09 -13.13 0.14
C CYS A 15 39.01 -14.25 0.13
N LEU A 16 39.39 -15.49 0.43
CA LEU A 16 38.41 -16.58 0.52
C LEU A 16 37.43 -16.37 1.67
N VAL A 17 37.92 -15.98 2.84
CA VAL A 17 37.07 -15.70 4.02
C VAL A 17 36.11 -14.57 3.70
N MET A 18 36.58 -13.46 3.11
CA MET A 18 35.75 -12.34 2.71
C MET A 18 34.67 -12.74 1.70
N ALA A 19 35.03 -13.55 0.71
CA ALA A 19 34.08 -14.05 -0.28
C ALA A 19 32.98 -14.92 0.37
N VAL A 20 33.37 -15.85 1.26
CA VAL A 20 32.40 -16.69 1.99
C VAL A 20 31.48 -15.85 2.88
N MET A 21 32.02 -14.87 3.60
CA MET A 21 31.22 -13.95 4.42
C MET A 21 30.21 -13.16 3.58
N THR A 22 30.64 -12.64 2.42
CA THR A 22 29.76 -11.88 1.53
C THR A 22 28.64 -12.74 0.98
N VAL A 23 28.98 -13.96 0.50
CA VAL A 23 27.95 -14.90 0.00
C VAL A 23 26.99 -15.30 1.13
N GLY A 24 27.50 -15.57 2.33
CA GLY A 24 26.68 -15.87 3.51
C GLY A 24 25.72 -14.73 3.86
N ALA A 25 26.19 -13.49 3.87
CA ALA A 25 25.36 -12.32 4.13
C ALA A 25 24.28 -12.13 3.06
N LEU A 26 24.60 -12.33 1.77
CA LEU A 26 23.63 -12.26 0.67
C LEU A 26 22.56 -13.34 0.79
N LEU A 27 22.94 -14.57 1.11
CA LEU A 27 22.00 -15.67 1.32
C LEU A 27 21.07 -15.41 2.51
N LEU A 28 21.62 -14.99 3.65
CA LEU A 28 20.83 -14.62 4.82
C LEU A 28 19.83 -13.49 4.51
N GLY A 29 20.29 -12.45 3.80
CA GLY A 29 19.42 -11.35 3.39
C GLY A 29 18.29 -11.82 2.46
N ALA A 30 18.58 -12.69 1.51
CA ALA A 30 17.57 -13.25 0.60
C ALA A 30 16.55 -14.14 1.35
N LEU A 31 17.01 -14.99 2.26
CA LEU A 31 16.15 -15.85 3.09
C LEU A 31 15.27 -15.02 4.02
N THR A 32 15.82 -14.02 4.69
CA THR A 32 15.06 -13.11 5.55
C THR A 32 13.97 -12.38 4.77
N ARG A 33 14.31 -11.90 3.57
CA ARG A 33 13.32 -11.22 2.71
C ARG A 33 12.20 -12.15 2.23
N ALA A 34 12.55 -13.40 1.90
CA ALA A 34 11.59 -14.41 1.48
C ALA A 34 10.65 -14.79 2.63
N SER A 35 11.20 -15.02 3.82
CA SER A 35 10.42 -15.33 5.05
C SER A 35 9.47 -14.19 5.38
N TYR A 36 9.95 -12.94 5.38
CA TYR A 36 9.11 -11.78 5.66
C TYR A 36 7.92 -11.68 4.70
N ARG A 37 8.14 -11.86 3.40
CA ARG A 37 7.06 -11.79 2.40
C ARG A 37 6.02 -12.90 2.60
N HIS A 38 6.46 -14.08 2.95
CA HIS A 38 5.57 -15.21 3.21
C HIS A 38 4.71 -14.95 4.45
N ASP A 39 5.33 -14.52 5.56
CA ASP A 39 4.64 -14.23 6.81
C ASP A 39 3.58 -13.13 6.64
N VAL A 40 3.87 -12.09 5.85
CA VAL A 40 2.94 -10.99 5.57
C VAL A 40 1.78 -11.47 4.68
N ALA A 41 2.07 -12.26 3.63
CA ALA A 41 1.04 -12.82 2.77
C ALA A 41 0.10 -13.79 3.52
N ASP A 42 0.64 -14.54 4.46
CA ASP A 42 -0.15 -15.41 5.34
C ASP A 42 -1.00 -14.59 6.32
N ALA A 43 -0.46 -13.50 6.86
CA ALA A 43 -1.23 -12.57 7.68
C ALA A 43 -2.41 -11.99 6.92
N ALA A 44 -2.20 -11.55 5.68
CA ALA A 44 -3.27 -10.98 4.84
C ALA A 44 -4.42 -11.97 4.58
N LYS A 45 -4.15 -13.27 4.57
CA LYS A 45 -5.13 -14.33 4.33
C LYS A 45 -5.73 -14.93 5.60
N SER A 46 -5.12 -14.67 6.76
CA SER A 46 -5.54 -15.31 8.01
C SER A 46 -6.85 -14.75 8.53
N PRO A 47 -7.78 -15.59 9.00
CA PRO A 47 -9.01 -15.15 9.66
C PRO A 47 -8.74 -14.39 10.97
N ASP A 48 -7.59 -14.67 11.62
CA ASP A 48 -7.25 -14.09 12.93
C ASP A 48 -6.48 -12.78 12.82
N THR A 49 -6.31 -12.20 11.62
CA THR A 49 -5.61 -10.94 11.43
C THR A 49 -6.44 -9.80 11.96
N LYS A 50 -5.92 -9.14 13.01
CA LYS A 50 -6.59 -8.02 13.67
C LYS A 50 -6.31 -6.72 12.94
N ILE A 51 -7.30 -5.84 12.92
CA ILE A 51 -7.10 -4.47 12.47
C ILE A 51 -6.53 -3.65 13.62
N LEU A 52 -5.43 -2.97 13.33
CA LEU A 52 -4.84 -1.97 14.23
C LEU A 52 -4.89 -0.61 13.54
N TYR A 53 -5.60 0.33 14.15
CA TYR A 53 -5.68 1.69 13.60
C TYR A 53 -4.52 2.52 14.11
N ARG A 54 -3.78 3.16 13.20
CA ARG A 54 -2.77 4.15 13.57
C ARG A 54 -3.36 5.55 13.76
N GLN A 55 -4.52 5.81 13.20
CA GLN A 55 -5.11 7.16 13.22
C GLN A 55 -6.62 7.11 13.48
N LYS A 56 -7.02 7.70 14.59
CA LYS A 56 -8.41 8.08 14.86
C LYS A 56 -8.61 9.54 14.43
N GLY A 57 -8.45 9.83 13.14
CA GLY A 57 -8.68 11.15 12.59
C GLY A 57 -10.13 11.27 12.11
N SER A 58 -10.86 12.31 12.51
CA SER A 58 -12.04 12.68 11.77
C SER A 58 -11.59 13.41 10.50
N LEU A 59 -12.21 13.13 9.36
CA LEU A 59 -11.99 13.85 8.10
C LEU A 59 -12.22 15.38 8.23
N GLU A 60 -12.85 15.82 9.32
CA GLU A 60 -13.18 17.20 9.64
C GLU A 60 -12.11 17.91 10.48
N ASP A 61 -11.21 17.17 11.17
CA ASP A 61 -10.29 17.75 12.16
C ASP A 61 -8.95 18.23 11.61
N GLU A 62 -8.69 18.07 10.31
CA GLU A 62 -7.55 18.76 9.69
C GLU A 62 -7.84 20.26 9.50
N LYS A 63 -7.87 20.99 10.63
CA LYS A 63 -7.64 22.43 10.68
C LYS A 63 -6.16 22.80 10.40
N GLY A 64 -5.49 22.01 9.59
CA GLY A 64 -4.21 22.31 8.99
C GLY A 64 -4.45 23.15 7.74
N GLY A 65 -3.99 24.38 7.72
CA GLY A 65 -4.23 25.40 6.71
C GLY A 65 -4.17 24.91 5.26
N ASP A 66 -4.93 25.59 4.37
CA ASP A 66 -5.05 25.40 2.93
C ASP A 66 -5.96 24.25 2.42
N GLY A 67 -7.12 24.02 3.02
CA GLY A 67 -8.22 23.39 2.29
C GLY A 67 -8.59 21.96 2.61
N GLY A 68 -8.00 21.34 3.63
CA GLY A 68 -8.42 20.01 4.10
C GLY A 68 -8.13 18.86 3.13
N LEU A 69 -8.56 17.64 3.48
CA LEU A 69 -8.34 16.42 2.70
C LEU A 69 -8.80 16.54 1.23
N LYS A 70 -9.97 17.11 1.01
CA LYS A 70 -10.54 17.32 -0.34
C LYS A 70 -9.59 18.09 -1.25
N GLU A 71 -9.05 19.21 -0.77
CA GLU A 71 -8.15 20.06 -1.56
C GLU A 71 -6.81 19.35 -1.80
N THR A 72 -6.32 18.58 -0.83
CA THR A 72 -5.13 17.73 -0.98
C THR A 72 -5.32 16.71 -2.09
N LEU A 73 -6.44 16.00 -2.09
CA LEU A 73 -6.75 15.02 -3.13
C LEU A 73 -6.90 15.67 -4.50
N LEU A 74 -7.60 16.80 -4.59
CA LEU A 74 -7.78 17.52 -5.85
C LEU A 74 -6.51 18.17 -6.39
N LYS A 75 -5.44 18.32 -5.58
CA LYS A 75 -4.12 18.82 -6.01
C LYS A 75 -3.16 17.71 -6.42
N ALA A 76 -3.54 16.44 -6.31
CA ALA A 76 -2.70 15.30 -6.69
C ALA A 76 -2.12 15.44 -8.11
N ASP A 77 -0.92 14.92 -8.33
CA ASP A 77 -0.25 14.97 -9.65
C ASP A 77 -1.07 14.23 -10.71
N ILE A 78 -1.66 13.10 -10.32
CA ILE A 78 -2.62 12.37 -11.16
C ILE A 78 -3.92 12.11 -10.40
N ILE A 79 -5.03 12.18 -11.12
CA ILE A 79 -6.34 11.71 -10.70
C ILE A 79 -6.85 10.81 -11.80
N VAL A 80 -7.03 9.54 -11.48
CA VAL A 80 -7.39 8.52 -12.48
C VAL A 80 -8.48 7.59 -11.95
N ARG A 81 -9.25 7.00 -12.87
CA ARG A 81 -10.01 5.79 -12.60
C ARG A 81 -9.13 4.61 -12.97
N ALA A 82 -8.91 3.69 -12.05
CA ALA A 82 -8.00 2.58 -12.25
C ALA A 82 -8.52 1.30 -11.58
N GLU A 83 -8.05 0.15 -12.06
CA GLU A 83 -8.34 -1.17 -11.50
C GLU A 83 -7.05 -1.87 -11.05
N PRO A 84 -7.03 -2.59 -9.93
CA PRO A 84 -5.95 -3.51 -9.58
C PRO A 84 -5.87 -4.66 -10.61
N ILE A 85 -4.67 -4.91 -11.16
CA ILE A 85 -4.47 -5.91 -12.23
C ILE A 85 -3.68 -7.13 -11.79
N GLY A 86 -3.29 -7.21 -10.54
CA GLY A 86 -2.47 -8.32 -10.04
C GLY A 86 -2.45 -8.34 -8.51
N PRO A 87 -1.77 -9.34 -7.97
CA PRO A 87 -1.63 -9.44 -6.53
C PRO A 87 -0.80 -8.25 -5.99
N GLU A 88 -1.18 -7.79 -4.82
CA GLU A 88 -0.42 -6.83 -4.05
C GLU A 88 0.99 -7.36 -3.75
N GLN A 89 1.96 -6.47 -3.79
CA GLN A 89 3.32 -6.80 -3.38
C GLN A 89 3.57 -6.20 -2.00
N TYR A 90 3.70 -7.07 -1.00
CA TYR A 90 3.99 -6.63 0.36
C TYR A 90 5.44 -6.18 0.48
N GLN A 91 5.61 -4.97 1.00
CA GLN A 91 6.90 -4.38 1.32
C GLN A 91 6.94 -4.02 2.80
N TYR A 92 8.11 -3.61 3.29
CA TYR A 92 8.21 -3.14 4.67
C TYR A 92 7.31 -1.90 4.86
N GLU A 93 6.31 -2.03 5.74
CA GLU A 93 5.33 -0.97 6.08
C GLU A 93 4.63 -0.32 4.87
N ALA A 94 4.42 -1.07 3.78
CA ALA A 94 3.67 -0.60 2.61
C ALA A 94 3.17 -1.76 1.75
N MET A 95 2.14 -1.49 0.95
CA MET A 95 1.69 -2.37 -0.12
C MET A 95 1.88 -1.67 -1.46
N LEU A 96 2.41 -2.40 -2.44
CA LEU A 96 2.53 -1.93 -3.80
C LEU A 96 1.46 -2.62 -4.64
N VAL A 97 0.53 -1.86 -5.18
CA VAL A 97 -0.60 -2.34 -5.97
C VAL A 97 -0.39 -1.99 -7.44
N PRO A 98 -0.26 -2.98 -8.33
CA PRO A 98 -0.21 -2.70 -9.75
C PRO A 98 -1.60 -2.32 -10.27
N LEU A 99 -1.71 -1.16 -10.91
CA LEU A 99 -2.95 -0.61 -11.42
C LEU A 99 -2.94 -0.44 -12.94
N ARG A 100 -4.09 -0.66 -13.57
CA ARG A 100 -4.36 -0.25 -14.95
C ARG A 100 -5.26 0.97 -14.95
N VAL A 101 -4.80 2.04 -15.56
CA VAL A 101 -5.57 3.28 -15.76
C VAL A 101 -6.69 3.03 -16.76
N LYS A 102 -7.93 3.33 -16.38
CA LYS A 102 -9.12 3.25 -17.24
C LYS A 102 -9.49 4.59 -17.81
N GLN A 103 -9.41 5.63 -16.99
CA GLN A 103 -9.75 7.00 -17.36
C GLN A 103 -8.85 7.98 -16.62
N VAL A 104 -8.51 9.09 -17.27
CA VAL A 104 -7.68 10.15 -16.69
C VAL A 104 -8.55 11.39 -16.50
N PHE A 105 -8.56 11.93 -15.28
CA PHE A 105 -9.21 13.20 -14.94
C PHE A 105 -8.17 14.32 -14.82
N ARG A 106 -6.93 13.97 -14.43
CA ARG A 106 -5.82 14.90 -14.26
C ARG A 106 -4.49 14.18 -14.41
N GLY A 107 -3.48 14.90 -14.93
CA GLY A 107 -2.08 14.49 -15.00
C GLY A 107 -1.62 14.02 -16.39
N ASP A 108 -0.31 13.83 -16.51
CA ASP A 108 0.33 13.39 -17.75
C ASP A 108 0.49 11.86 -17.76
N ILE A 109 -0.63 11.18 -17.95
CA ILE A 109 -0.75 9.73 -18.02
C ILE A 109 -1.88 9.38 -18.99
N LYS A 110 -1.89 8.18 -19.55
CA LYS A 110 -2.88 7.77 -20.56
C LYS A 110 -3.75 6.62 -20.06
N ALA A 111 -4.94 6.50 -20.64
CA ALA A 111 -5.75 5.30 -20.47
C ALA A 111 -4.99 4.07 -20.98
N ASN A 112 -5.11 2.97 -20.24
CA ASN A 112 -4.40 1.70 -20.36
C ASN A 112 -2.93 1.71 -19.91
N ASP A 113 -2.37 2.83 -19.46
CA ASP A 113 -1.07 2.81 -18.81
C ASP A 113 -1.11 1.93 -17.55
N LEU A 114 0.02 1.28 -17.29
CA LEU A 114 0.24 0.48 -16.10
C LEU A 114 1.11 1.26 -15.14
N ILE A 115 0.66 1.40 -13.90
CA ILE A 115 1.39 2.08 -12.82
C ILE A 115 1.49 1.18 -11.59
N ASP A 116 2.47 1.44 -10.77
CA ASP A 116 2.60 0.84 -9.45
C ASP A 116 2.25 1.89 -8.39
N PHE A 117 1.27 1.58 -7.54
CA PHE A 117 0.75 2.49 -6.53
C PHE A 117 1.11 2.01 -5.13
N TYR A 118 1.76 2.88 -4.33
CA TYR A 118 2.04 2.62 -2.92
C TYR A 118 0.86 3.03 -2.05
N GLU A 119 0.24 2.03 -1.41
CA GLU A 119 -0.72 2.23 -0.32
C GLU A 119 -0.01 2.45 1.01
N GLY A 120 -0.59 3.33 1.84
CA GLY A 120 -0.08 3.61 3.18
C GLY A 120 -0.42 2.54 4.21
N SER A 121 -1.50 1.78 4.00
CA SER A 121 -1.89 0.67 4.88
C SER A 121 -1.06 -0.57 4.57
N PHE A 122 -0.82 -1.41 5.56
CA PHE A 122 0.03 -2.60 5.36
C PHE A 122 -0.27 -3.72 6.35
N PHE A 123 0.09 -4.94 5.96
CA PHE A 123 0.07 -6.09 6.85
C PHE A 123 1.42 -6.26 7.54
N SER A 124 1.38 -6.63 8.82
CA SER A 124 2.54 -7.11 9.56
C SER A 124 2.49 -8.62 9.67
N GLY A 125 3.64 -9.25 9.55
CA GLY A 125 3.79 -10.69 9.75
C GLY A 125 3.35 -11.15 11.14
N ARG A 126 3.11 -12.43 11.28
CA ARG A 126 2.61 -13.04 12.52
C ARG A 126 3.63 -12.96 13.65
N LYS A 127 3.44 -12.02 14.57
CA LYS A 127 4.14 -12.06 15.85
C LYS A 127 3.29 -12.91 16.82
N ASN A 128 3.86 -14.01 17.34
CA ASN A 128 3.15 -14.98 18.18
C ASN A 128 1.91 -15.63 17.53
N GLY A 129 1.95 -15.85 16.21
CA GLY A 129 0.86 -16.49 15.48
C GLY A 129 -0.30 -15.57 15.08
N ILE A 130 -0.30 -14.31 15.47
CA ILE A 130 -1.37 -13.35 15.16
C ILE A 130 -0.85 -12.33 14.15
N GLY A 131 -1.50 -12.23 12.99
CA GLY A 131 -1.27 -11.20 11.99
C GLY A 131 -1.91 -9.88 12.41
N ALA A 132 -1.37 -8.77 11.91
CA ALA A 132 -1.95 -7.46 12.09
C ALA A 132 -2.06 -6.71 10.77
N PHE A 133 -3.20 -6.08 10.52
CA PHE A 133 -3.40 -5.11 9.47
C PHE A 133 -3.36 -3.71 10.08
N TYR A 134 -2.36 -2.92 9.68
CA TYR A 134 -2.23 -1.53 10.08
C TYR A 134 -2.98 -0.66 9.09
N ASN A 135 -4.21 -0.31 9.45
CA ASN A 135 -5.02 0.58 8.64
C ASN A 135 -4.62 2.04 8.93
N VAL A 136 -3.81 2.61 8.05
CA VAL A 136 -3.39 4.01 8.10
C VAL A 136 -4.38 4.88 7.32
N SER A 137 -5.00 4.32 6.29
CA SER A 137 -6.06 4.94 5.49
C SER A 137 -7.43 4.70 6.12
N ILE A 138 -8.39 5.55 5.84
CA ILE A 138 -9.81 5.33 6.15
C ILE A 138 -10.35 4.17 5.31
N PHE A 139 -9.87 4.04 4.08
CA PHE A 139 -10.32 3.04 3.10
C PHE A 139 -9.56 1.72 3.28
N ASN A 140 -10.28 0.63 3.13
CA ASN A 140 -9.69 -0.70 3.09
C ASN A 140 -8.92 -0.92 1.78
N PRO A 141 -7.99 -1.89 1.73
CA PRO A 141 -7.20 -2.18 0.54
C PRO A 141 -8.05 -2.37 -0.71
N MET A 142 -7.52 -1.94 -1.86
CA MET A 142 -8.20 -2.11 -3.13
C MET A 142 -8.44 -3.58 -3.45
N GLN A 143 -9.62 -3.91 -3.94
CA GLN A 143 -10.00 -5.27 -4.27
C GLN A 143 -9.87 -5.53 -5.77
N PRO A 144 -9.37 -6.72 -6.18
CA PRO A 144 -9.36 -7.11 -7.57
C PRO A 144 -10.77 -7.08 -8.19
N GLY A 145 -10.86 -6.62 -9.43
CA GLY A 145 -12.11 -6.55 -10.18
C GLY A 145 -13.01 -5.35 -9.86
N LYS A 146 -12.58 -4.48 -8.96
CA LYS A 146 -13.24 -3.18 -8.71
C LYS A 146 -12.42 -2.04 -9.32
N GLU A 147 -13.11 -0.99 -9.74
CA GLU A 147 -12.49 0.25 -10.23
C GLU A 147 -12.54 1.32 -9.14
N TYR A 148 -11.47 2.06 -8.99
CA TYR A 148 -11.30 3.11 -7.98
C TYR A 148 -10.96 4.44 -8.62
N ILE A 149 -11.41 5.53 -8.01
CA ILE A 149 -10.84 6.85 -8.25
C ILE A 149 -9.60 6.97 -7.38
N VAL A 150 -8.43 7.13 -8.01
CA VAL A 150 -7.12 7.14 -7.36
C VAL A 150 -6.51 8.53 -7.47
N PHE A 151 -6.01 9.04 -6.35
CA PHE A 151 -5.33 10.32 -6.20
C PHE A 151 -3.89 10.03 -5.79
N ALA A 152 -2.95 10.33 -6.68
CA ALA A 152 -1.59 9.93 -6.44
C ALA A 152 -0.58 11.00 -6.89
N ASN A 153 0.54 11.04 -6.18
CA ASN A 153 1.66 11.88 -6.52
C ASN A 153 2.81 11.03 -7.07
N LYS A 154 3.45 11.51 -8.11
CA LYS A 154 4.60 10.82 -8.70
C LYS A 154 5.70 10.68 -7.65
N ARG A 155 6.22 9.46 -7.49
CA ARG A 155 7.34 9.24 -6.59
C ARG A 155 8.64 9.52 -7.32
N GLU A 156 9.42 10.46 -6.80
CA GLU A 156 10.80 10.62 -7.24
C GLU A 156 11.61 9.40 -6.83
N VAL A 157 12.14 8.69 -7.79
CA VAL A 157 13.00 7.53 -7.60
C VAL A 157 14.38 7.86 -8.14
N HIS A 158 15.42 7.48 -7.39
CA HIS A 158 16.79 7.70 -7.86
C HIS A 158 16.99 7.06 -9.25
N PRO A 159 17.62 7.75 -10.22
CA PRO A 159 17.72 7.28 -11.60
C PRO A 159 18.26 5.85 -11.78
N ALA A 160 19.19 5.42 -10.94
CA ALA A 160 19.72 4.05 -10.96
C ALA A 160 18.67 2.97 -10.63
N TYR A 161 17.61 3.33 -9.87
CA TYR A 161 16.49 2.43 -9.57
C TYR A 161 15.39 2.57 -10.62
N GLN A 162 15.14 3.79 -11.12
CA GLN A 162 14.14 4.04 -12.16
C GLN A 162 14.42 3.25 -13.43
N ALA A 163 15.71 3.12 -13.83
CA ALA A 163 16.13 2.31 -14.98
C ALA A 163 15.81 0.79 -14.83
N ARG A 164 15.48 0.32 -13.63
CA ARG A 164 15.12 -1.07 -13.32
C ARG A 164 13.63 -1.27 -13.09
N MET A 165 12.85 -0.20 -13.10
CA MET A 165 11.40 -0.26 -12.92
C MET A 165 10.73 -0.36 -14.27
N GLU A 166 9.85 -1.34 -14.41
CA GLU A 166 9.07 -1.53 -15.63
C GLU A 166 7.91 -0.52 -15.74
N ARG A 167 7.56 0.16 -14.63
CA ARG A 167 6.42 1.05 -14.52
C ARG A 167 6.75 2.28 -13.70
N ASP A 168 6.03 3.36 -13.99
CA ASP A 168 6.06 4.55 -13.13
C ASP A 168 5.45 4.23 -11.75
N VAL A 169 6.08 4.76 -10.71
CA VAL A 169 5.67 4.53 -9.33
C VAL A 169 5.04 5.79 -8.76
N TYR A 170 3.87 5.61 -8.18
CA TYR A 170 3.11 6.66 -7.53
C TYR A 170 2.91 6.31 -6.06
N ARG A 171 2.72 7.34 -5.23
CA ARG A 171 2.36 7.20 -3.83
C ARG A 171 1.03 7.88 -3.57
N ALA A 172 0.36 7.47 -2.53
CA ALA A 172 -0.83 8.10 -2.02
C ALA A 172 -0.69 9.63 -1.92
N ALA A 173 -1.67 10.38 -2.42
CA ALA A 173 -1.69 11.84 -2.30
C ALA A 173 -1.91 12.28 -0.85
N SER A 174 -2.68 11.50 -0.09
CA SER A 174 -2.83 11.58 1.37
C SER A 174 -2.74 10.18 1.97
N LEU A 175 -2.16 10.07 3.15
CA LEU A 175 -2.14 8.78 3.88
C LEU A 175 -3.53 8.40 4.38
N GLU A 176 -4.41 9.37 4.63
CA GLU A 176 -5.75 9.13 5.17
C GLU A 176 -6.73 8.63 4.14
N ALA A 177 -6.66 9.17 2.91
CA ALA A 177 -7.52 8.77 1.81
C ALA A 177 -6.85 9.09 0.48
N SER A 178 -6.63 8.09 -0.35
CA SER A 178 -6.02 8.29 -1.66
C SER A 178 -6.72 7.56 -2.79
N TYR A 179 -7.78 6.86 -2.46
CA TYR A 179 -8.66 6.21 -3.42
C TYR A 179 -10.02 5.92 -2.78
N PHE A 180 -11.04 5.78 -3.61
CA PHE A 180 -12.36 5.30 -3.21
C PHE A 180 -13.12 4.77 -4.44
N LEU A 181 -14.18 3.99 -4.18
CA LEU A 181 -15.08 3.53 -5.22
C LEU A 181 -15.85 4.72 -5.83
N PRO A 182 -16.15 4.71 -7.15
CA PRO A 182 -16.91 5.79 -7.78
C PRO A 182 -18.36 5.92 -7.27
N GLU A 183 -18.91 4.84 -6.73
CA GLU A 183 -20.24 4.82 -6.10
C GLU A 183 -20.21 5.19 -4.62
N ILE A 184 -21.33 5.67 -4.10
CA ILE A 184 -21.51 5.90 -2.67
C ILE A 184 -21.86 4.58 -1.99
N THR A 185 -21.12 4.23 -0.96
CA THR A 185 -21.31 2.97 -0.22
C THR A 185 -21.75 3.24 1.22
N GLU A 186 -22.49 2.30 1.81
CA GLU A 186 -22.98 2.37 3.18
C GLU A 186 -22.51 1.15 3.99
N PRO A 187 -21.20 1.07 4.32
CA PRO A 187 -20.70 -0.04 5.13
C PRO A 187 -21.37 -0.06 6.51
N PRO A 188 -21.44 -1.23 7.14
CA PRO A 188 -21.98 -1.36 8.49
C PRO A 188 -21.14 -0.52 9.48
N ILE A 189 -21.83 -0.07 10.53
CA ILE A 189 -21.18 0.61 11.65
C ILE A 189 -20.60 -0.44 12.58
N LEU A 190 -19.30 -0.34 12.85
CA LEU A 190 -18.55 -1.26 13.68
C LEU A 190 -18.60 -0.82 15.15
N ASP A 191 -18.51 -1.79 16.07
CA ASP A 191 -18.38 -1.51 17.50
C ASP A 191 -16.89 -1.31 17.85
N GLU A 192 -16.52 -0.10 18.32
CA GLU A 192 -15.14 0.21 18.75
C GLU A 192 -14.67 -0.63 19.95
N SER A 193 -15.59 -1.16 20.75
CA SER A 193 -15.26 -1.99 21.92
C SER A 193 -14.85 -3.41 21.54
N GLU A 194 -15.16 -3.85 20.33
CA GLU A 194 -14.87 -5.20 19.84
C GLU A 194 -13.54 -5.29 19.11
N THR A 195 -12.93 -6.46 19.16
CA THR A 195 -11.78 -6.76 18.29
C THR A 195 -12.26 -7.01 16.88
N ILE A 196 -11.84 -6.18 15.93
CA ILE A 196 -12.23 -6.31 14.53
C ILE A 196 -11.15 -7.11 13.79
N TYR A 197 -11.58 -8.13 13.06
CA TYR A 197 -10.72 -8.93 12.20
C TYR A 197 -10.82 -8.45 10.76
N PHE A 198 -9.69 -8.41 10.07
CA PHE A 198 -9.63 -7.90 8.69
C PHE A 198 -10.55 -8.68 7.74
N GLN A 199 -10.63 -9.99 7.88
CA GLN A 199 -11.46 -10.83 7.01
C GLN A 199 -12.96 -10.52 7.12
N ASP A 200 -13.43 -10.00 8.27
CA ASP A 200 -14.85 -9.67 8.49
C ASP A 200 -15.26 -8.37 7.80
N VAL A 201 -14.29 -7.49 7.53
CA VAL A 201 -14.56 -6.15 6.98
C VAL A 201 -13.84 -5.84 5.67
N LYS A 202 -13.05 -6.77 5.14
CA LYS A 202 -12.26 -6.55 3.91
C LYS A 202 -13.10 -6.16 2.69
N GLU A 203 -14.37 -6.58 2.66
CA GLU A 203 -15.30 -6.25 1.57
C GLU A 203 -15.90 -4.84 1.71
N ASN A 204 -15.81 -4.24 2.89
CA ASN A 204 -16.23 -2.85 3.09
C ASN A 204 -15.26 -1.93 2.34
N GLU A 205 -15.76 -0.87 1.74
CA GLU A 205 -14.91 0.15 1.14
C GLU A 205 -14.09 0.87 2.21
N PHE A 206 -14.74 1.16 3.34
CA PHE A 206 -14.11 1.80 4.50
C PHE A 206 -14.74 1.32 5.79
N ASN A 207 -14.06 1.54 6.91
CA ASN A 207 -14.54 1.19 8.23
C ASN A 207 -15.00 2.45 8.96
N CYS A 208 -16.17 2.39 9.59
CA CYS A 208 -16.75 3.49 10.35
C CYS A 208 -17.37 3.00 11.65
N TYR A 209 -17.34 3.85 12.67
CA TYR A 209 -17.80 3.56 14.02
C TYR A 209 -19.01 4.37 14.44
N SER A 210 -19.44 5.30 13.59
CA SER A 210 -20.68 6.05 13.79
C SER A 210 -21.32 6.40 12.45
N LYS A 211 -22.61 6.73 12.51
CA LYS A 211 -23.35 7.19 11.34
C LYS A 211 -22.80 8.55 10.86
N GLU A 212 -22.45 9.42 11.79
CA GLU A 212 -21.90 10.74 11.51
C GLU A 212 -20.59 10.64 10.73
N GLN A 213 -19.69 9.70 11.14
CA GLN A 213 -18.44 9.43 10.42
C GLN A 213 -18.71 8.92 9.00
N ARG A 214 -19.62 7.97 8.83
CA ARG A 214 -20.01 7.45 7.53
C ARG A 214 -20.55 8.54 6.62
N ASP A 215 -21.46 9.37 7.15
CA ASP A 215 -22.09 10.46 6.40
C ASP A 215 -21.06 11.54 6.01
N ALA A 216 -20.08 11.82 6.88
CA ALA A 216 -18.98 12.74 6.58
C ALA A 216 -18.09 12.23 5.43
N ILE A 217 -17.68 10.95 5.47
CA ILE A 217 -16.91 10.32 4.40
C ILE A 217 -17.67 10.41 3.06
N ASN A 218 -18.94 10.02 3.06
CA ASN A 218 -19.76 10.04 1.87
C ASN A 218 -20.05 11.47 1.35
N ARG A 219 -20.09 12.47 2.22
CA ARG A 219 -20.19 13.88 1.82
C ARG A 219 -18.94 14.31 1.04
N VAL A 220 -17.75 14.02 1.57
CA VAL A 220 -16.48 14.34 0.90
C VAL A 220 -16.38 13.62 -0.45
N LYS A 221 -16.76 12.34 -0.51
CA LYS A 221 -16.80 11.58 -1.77
C LYS A 221 -17.72 12.27 -2.80
N ARG A 222 -18.97 12.60 -2.44
CA ARG A 222 -19.92 13.28 -3.34
C ARG A 222 -19.37 14.59 -3.87
N GLU A 223 -18.75 15.40 -3.02
CA GLU A 223 -18.17 16.68 -3.43
C GLU A 223 -17.02 16.47 -4.44
N ILE A 224 -16.15 15.47 -4.22
CA ILE A 224 -15.06 15.18 -5.14
C ILE A 224 -15.62 14.63 -6.47
N LEU A 225 -16.53 13.65 -6.43
CA LEU A 225 -17.16 13.09 -7.62
C LEU A 225 -17.85 14.17 -8.47
N SER A 226 -18.57 15.08 -7.82
CA SER A 226 -19.19 16.21 -8.49
C SER A 226 -18.16 17.11 -9.19
N ARG A 227 -17.01 17.38 -8.56
CA ARG A 227 -15.93 18.17 -9.19
C ARG A 227 -15.26 17.48 -10.34
N LEU A 228 -15.26 16.14 -10.37
CA LEU A 228 -14.74 15.31 -11.47
C LEU A 228 -15.81 15.08 -12.57
N ASN A 229 -17.00 15.67 -12.46
CA ASN A 229 -18.16 15.46 -13.34
C ASN A 229 -18.58 13.98 -13.41
N LEU A 230 -18.45 13.24 -12.31
CA LEU A 230 -18.88 11.87 -12.19
C LEU A 230 -20.27 11.80 -11.54
N PRO A 231 -21.11 10.79 -11.93
CA PRO A 231 -22.40 10.61 -11.30
C PRO A 231 -22.24 10.30 -9.80
N THR A 232 -23.07 10.93 -8.99
CA THR A 232 -23.17 10.72 -7.53
C THR A 232 -24.45 9.92 -7.23
N ALA A 233 -24.56 8.76 -7.88
CA ALA A 233 -25.72 7.90 -7.68
C ALA A 233 -25.75 7.28 -6.27
#